data_ceb8f6f847bd704c649598c89bdd38a3
#
_entry.id   ceb8f6f847bd704c649598c89bdd38a3
#
_cell.length_a   1.000
_cell.length_b   1.000
_cell.length_c   1.000
_cell.angle_alpha   90.00
_cell.angle_beta   90.00
_cell.angle_gamma   90.00
#
_symmetry.space_group_name_H-M   'P 1'
#
loop_
_entity.id
_entity.type
_entity.pdbx_description
1 polymer ?
#
loop_
_entity_poly.entity_id
_entity_poly.type
_entity_poly.pdbx_seq_one_letter_code
_entity_poly.pdbx_strand_id
1 'polypeptide(L)'
;MGEMEITNKIKIIEQLKSQLLSDVSSVFSNMTAEEGDNKNNIDLLADIMIITYFLSEKLGTSYEGLDLKVKNKLKIALLTEGEHSKWRTQLSLLSRHFDI
;
A
#
# COMPACT_ATOMS: atom_id res chain seq x y z
N MET A 1 1.86 32.81 -4.84
CA MET A 1 1.00 31.63 -4.77
C MET A 1 1.78 30.33 -4.80
N GLY A 2 2.72 30.17 -5.72
CA GLY A 2 3.47 28.92 -5.84
C GLY A 2 4.24 28.48 -4.61
N GLU A 3 4.85 29.41 -3.87
CA GLU A 3 5.66 29.07 -2.70
C GLU A 3 4.83 28.49 -1.56
N MET A 4 3.65 29.03 -1.28
CA MET A 4 2.77 28.52 -0.23
C MET A 4 2.21 27.16 -0.61
N GLU A 5 1.84 26.96 -1.86
CA GLU A 5 1.35 25.67 -2.36
C GLU A 5 2.42 24.59 -2.28
N ILE A 6 3.64 24.91 -2.68
CA ILE A 6 4.78 24.00 -2.61
C ILE A 6 5.09 23.65 -1.16
N THR A 7 5.11 24.66 -0.27
CA THR A 7 5.36 24.44 1.16
C THR A 7 4.29 23.54 1.79
N ASN A 8 3.03 23.78 1.47
CA ASN A 8 1.92 22.96 1.98
C ASN A 8 2.00 21.53 1.45
N LYS A 9 2.34 21.36 0.19
CA LYS A 9 2.52 20.04 -0.43
C LYS A 9 3.65 19.28 0.27
N ILE A 10 4.77 19.93 0.53
CA ILE A 10 5.91 19.31 1.24
C ILE A 10 5.48 18.90 2.65
N LYS A 11 4.77 19.76 3.38
CA LYS A 11 4.29 19.44 4.73
C LYS A 11 3.37 18.22 4.73
N ILE A 12 2.45 18.17 3.78
CA ILE A 12 1.52 17.05 3.67
C ILE A 12 2.29 15.76 3.37
N ILE A 13 3.24 15.79 2.45
CA ILE A 13 4.05 14.62 2.12
C ILE A 13 4.84 14.16 3.36
N GLU A 14 5.45 15.07 4.10
CA GLU A 14 6.19 14.72 5.31
C GLU A 14 5.29 14.12 6.39
N GLN A 15 4.07 14.64 6.55
CA GLN A 15 3.09 14.08 7.48
C GLN A 15 2.68 12.66 7.06
N LEU A 16 2.43 12.44 5.78
CA LEU A 16 2.07 11.13 5.25
C LEU A 16 3.22 10.13 5.43
N LYS A 17 4.44 10.55 5.18
CA LYS A 17 5.63 9.72 5.40
C LYS A 17 5.76 9.29 6.87
N SER A 18 5.64 10.24 7.78
CA SER A 18 5.71 9.97 9.22
C SER A 18 4.63 9.00 9.65
N GLN A 19 3.40 9.22 9.19
CA GLN A 19 2.28 8.37 9.55
C GLN A 19 2.46 6.96 8.97
N LEU A 20 2.94 6.85 7.75
CA LEU A 20 3.20 5.55 7.10
C LEU A 20 4.26 4.76 7.89
N LEU A 21 5.37 5.39 8.24
CA LEU A 21 6.43 4.75 9.01
C LEU A 21 5.93 4.30 10.39
N SER A 22 5.13 5.15 11.04
CA SER A 22 4.55 4.83 12.35
C SER A 22 3.60 3.63 12.25
N ASP A 23 2.72 3.61 11.26
CA ASP A 23 1.75 2.53 11.09
C ASP A 23 2.47 1.21 10.75
N VAL A 24 3.46 1.23 9.88
CA VAL A 24 4.25 0.05 9.53
C VAL A 24 4.98 -0.48 10.77
N SER A 25 5.59 0.41 11.56
CA SER A 25 6.28 0.04 12.79
C SER A 25 5.31 -0.63 13.78
N SER A 26 4.11 -0.08 13.92
CA SER A 26 3.09 -0.63 14.81
C SER A 26 2.62 -2.02 14.38
N VAL A 27 2.42 -2.22 13.07
CA VAL A 27 2.06 -3.55 12.53
C VAL A 27 3.17 -4.55 12.86
N PHE A 28 4.41 -4.19 12.62
CA PHE A 28 5.54 -5.09 12.87
C PHE A 28 5.67 -5.44 14.36
N SER A 29 5.49 -4.46 15.25
CA SER A 29 5.49 -4.71 16.68
C SER A 29 4.38 -5.68 17.10
N ASN A 30 3.18 -5.49 16.53
CA ASN A 30 2.04 -6.35 16.84
C ASN A 30 2.25 -7.78 16.33
N MET A 31 2.95 -7.93 15.20
CA MET A 31 3.21 -9.26 14.63
C MET A 31 4.20 -10.08 15.46
N THR A 32 5.05 -9.44 16.26
CA THR A 32 5.99 -10.13 17.12
C THR A 32 5.40 -10.52 18.47
N ALA A 33 4.20 -10.02 18.81
CA ALA A 33 3.50 -10.39 20.04
C ALA A 33 2.92 -11.80 19.89
N GLU A 34 3.00 -12.61 20.95
CA GLU A 34 2.49 -13.99 20.93
C GLU A 34 1.00 -14.06 20.67
N GLU A 35 0.26 -13.04 21.10
CA GLU A 35 -1.16 -12.91 20.83
C GLU A 35 -1.38 -11.66 20.01
N GLY A 36 -1.31 -11.82 18.68
CA GLY A 36 -1.48 -10.70 17.78
C GLY A 36 -2.88 -10.12 17.85
N ASP A 37 -3.00 -8.81 18.04
CA ASP A 37 -4.25 -8.10 17.88
C ASP A 37 -4.53 -7.90 16.40
N ASN A 38 -5.08 -8.92 15.77
CA ASN A 38 -5.36 -8.90 14.33
C ASN A 38 -6.31 -7.78 13.93
N LYS A 39 -7.25 -7.43 14.79
CA LYS A 39 -8.19 -6.34 14.52
C LYS A 39 -7.45 -5.01 14.40
N ASN A 40 -6.54 -4.73 15.31
CA ASN A 40 -5.72 -3.52 15.26
C ASN A 40 -4.81 -3.53 14.03
N ASN A 41 -4.25 -4.67 13.68
CA ASN A 41 -3.41 -4.80 12.48
C ASN A 41 -4.20 -4.52 11.21
N ILE A 42 -5.44 -4.96 11.10
CA ILE A 42 -6.29 -4.68 9.94
C ILE A 42 -6.55 -3.19 9.82
N ASP A 43 -6.84 -2.51 10.93
CA ASP A 43 -7.02 -1.05 10.93
C ASP A 43 -5.76 -0.33 10.46
N LEU A 44 -4.59 -0.75 10.95
CA LEU A 44 -3.31 -0.17 10.56
C LEU A 44 -3.01 -0.42 9.07
N LEU A 45 -3.28 -1.62 8.58
CA LEU A 45 -3.08 -1.95 7.17
C LEU A 45 -4.02 -1.13 6.28
N ALA A 46 -5.25 -0.90 6.72
CA ALA A 46 -6.20 -0.04 6.00
C ALA A 46 -5.67 1.40 5.94
N ASP A 47 -5.13 1.92 7.05
CA ASP A 47 -4.52 3.25 7.07
C ASP A 47 -3.33 3.32 6.11
N ILE A 48 -2.49 2.29 6.07
CA ILE A 48 -1.35 2.21 5.15
C ILE A 48 -1.82 2.30 3.70
N MET A 49 -2.89 1.60 3.35
CA MET A 49 -3.46 1.66 1.99
C MET A 49 -3.97 3.07 1.67
N ILE A 50 -4.69 3.69 2.58
CA ILE A 50 -5.20 5.05 2.39
C ILE A 50 -4.04 6.03 2.19
N ILE A 51 -3.01 5.95 3.01
CA ILE A 51 -1.82 6.80 2.91
C ILE A 51 -1.13 6.58 1.56
N THR A 52 -1.06 5.33 1.11
CA THR A 52 -0.45 5.00 -0.19
C THR A 52 -1.20 5.68 -1.34
N TYR A 53 -2.54 5.70 -1.30
CA TYR A 53 -3.33 6.42 -2.29
C TYR A 53 -3.07 7.92 -2.24
N PHE A 54 -3.03 8.49 -1.04
CA PHE A 54 -2.75 9.93 -0.89
C PHE A 54 -1.36 10.29 -1.41
N LEU A 55 -0.36 9.46 -1.12
CA LEU A 55 1.00 9.67 -1.63
C LEU A 55 1.04 9.58 -3.16
N SER A 56 0.31 8.63 -3.73
CA SER A 56 0.21 8.49 -5.18
C SER A 56 -0.26 9.79 -5.84
N GLU A 57 -1.31 10.39 -5.29
CA GLU A 57 -1.83 11.65 -5.80
C GLU A 57 -0.80 12.77 -5.65
N LYS A 58 -0.11 12.86 -4.52
CA LYS A 58 0.94 13.86 -4.29
C LYS A 58 2.13 13.67 -5.21
N LEU A 59 2.39 12.47 -5.67
CA LEU A 59 3.45 12.16 -6.63
C LEU A 59 3.00 12.29 -8.09
N GLY A 60 1.77 12.74 -8.32
CA GLY A 60 1.26 13.02 -9.65
C GLY A 60 0.52 11.88 -10.34
N THR A 61 0.16 10.84 -9.60
CA THR A 61 -0.57 9.70 -10.15
C THR A 61 -1.98 9.65 -9.57
N SER A 62 -2.99 9.47 -10.42
CA SER A 62 -4.38 9.32 -9.95
C SER A 62 -4.55 8.02 -9.18
N TYR A 63 -5.65 7.91 -8.42
CA TYR A 63 -5.97 6.69 -7.70
C TYR A 63 -6.19 5.52 -8.68
N GLU A 64 -6.87 5.78 -9.79
CA GLU A 64 -7.06 4.77 -10.85
C GLU A 64 -5.73 4.37 -11.48
N GLY A 65 -4.81 5.32 -11.63
CA GLY A 65 -3.47 5.05 -12.15
C GLY A 65 -2.69 4.11 -11.24
N LEU A 66 -2.79 4.31 -9.93
CA LEU A 66 -2.17 3.40 -8.97
C LEU A 66 -2.80 2.01 -9.06
N ASP A 67 -4.13 1.92 -9.08
CA ASP A 67 -4.84 0.65 -9.21
C ASP A 67 -4.42 -0.10 -10.47
N LEU A 68 -4.33 0.61 -11.58
CA LEU A 68 -3.92 0.02 -12.85
C LEU A 68 -2.49 -0.53 -12.77
N LYS A 69 -1.61 0.19 -12.10
CA LYS A 69 -0.22 -0.26 -11.92
C LYS A 69 -0.16 -1.53 -11.08
N VAL A 70 -0.95 -1.61 -10.02
CA VAL A 70 -1.05 -2.81 -9.18
C VAL A 70 -1.55 -3.99 -10.02
N LYS A 71 -2.62 -3.79 -10.80
CA LYS A 71 -3.16 -4.83 -11.68
C LYS A 71 -2.12 -5.33 -12.67
N ASN A 72 -1.38 -4.43 -13.30
CA ASN A 72 -0.34 -4.79 -14.26
C ASN A 72 0.79 -5.58 -13.61
N LYS A 73 1.22 -5.17 -12.42
CA LYS A 73 2.24 -5.89 -11.67
C LYS A 73 1.77 -7.30 -11.29
N LEU A 74 0.51 -7.46 -10.91
CA LEU A 74 -0.06 -8.77 -10.61
C LEU A 74 -0.08 -9.68 -11.85
N LYS A 75 -0.47 -9.15 -12.99
CA LYS A 75 -0.46 -9.90 -14.26
C LYS A 75 0.95 -10.39 -14.61
N ILE A 76 1.94 -9.51 -14.50
CA ILE A 76 3.33 -9.85 -14.78
C ILE A 76 3.83 -10.90 -13.79
N ALA A 77 3.53 -10.74 -12.51
CA ALA A 77 3.93 -11.70 -11.49
C ALA A 77 3.34 -13.10 -11.76
N LEU A 78 2.06 -13.17 -12.16
CA LEU A 78 1.43 -14.44 -12.51
C LEU A 78 2.09 -15.11 -13.71
N LEU A 79 2.55 -14.32 -14.70
CA LEU A 79 3.24 -14.84 -15.87
C LEU A 79 4.65 -15.33 -15.57
N THR A 80 5.33 -14.71 -14.61
CA THR A 80 6.72 -15.01 -14.29
C THR A 80 6.88 -16.06 -13.19
N GLU A 81 5.88 -16.20 -12.30
CA GLU A 81 5.93 -17.22 -11.24
C GLU A 81 5.58 -18.60 -11.80
N GLY A 82 6.41 -19.59 -11.50
CA GLY A 82 6.17 -20.96 -11.90
C GLY A 82 4.98 -21.59 -11.16
N GLU A 83 4.50 -22.71 -11.68
CA GLU A 83 3.36 -23.45 -11.11
C GLU A 83 3.60 -23.88 -9.67
N HIS A 84 4.85 -24.09 -9.29
CA HIS A 84 5.23 -24.55 -7.97
C HIS A 84 5.64 -23.40 -7.03
N SER A 85 5.49 -22.15 -7.46
CA SER A 85 5.79 -21.01 -6.62
C SER A 85 4.84 -20.95 -5.42
N LYS A 86 5.39 -20.71 -4.24
CA LYS A 86 4.59 -20.52 -3.02
C LYS A 86 3.69 -19.29 -3.08
N TRP A 87 3.97 -18.37 -4.00
CA TRP A 87 3.19 -17.13 -4.15
C TRP A 87 2.06 -17.25 -5.16
N ARG A 88 2.03 -18.31 -5.98
CA ARG A 88 1.07 -18.40 -7.09
C ARG A 88 -0.38 -18.33 -6.63
N THR A 89 -0.73 -19.08 -5.60
CA THR A 89 -2.10 -19.07 -5.07
C THR A 89 -2.48 -17.68 -4.57
N GLN A 90 -1.59 -17.04 -3.83
CA GLN A 90 -1.86 -15.70 -3.28
C GLN A 90 -1.98 -14.66 -4.39
N LEU A 91 -1.12 -14.73 -5.41
CA LEU A 91 -1.21 -13.84 -6.56
C LEU A 91 -2.52 -14.01 -7.31
N SER A 92 -2.97 -15.25 -7.48
CA SER A 92 -4.25 -15.54 -8.14
C SER A 92 -5.44 -14.97 -7.36
N LEU A 93 -5.44 -15.18 -6.04
CA LEU A 93 -6.52 -14.69 -5.18
C LEU A 93 -6.58 -13.16 -5.18
N LEU A 94 -5.42 -12.52 -5.08
CA LEU A 94 -5.37 -11.06 -5.09
C LEU A 94 -5.77 -10.51 -6.47
N SER A 95 -5.38 -11.18 -7.54
CA SER A 95 -5.79 -10.79 -8.89
C SER A 95 -7.30 -10.83 -9.05
N ARG A 96 -7.96 -11.86 -8.53
CA ARG A 96 -9.44 -11.94 -8.53
C ARG A 96 -10.06 -10.78 -7.75
N HIS A 97 -9.45 -10.40 -6.66
CA HIS A 97 -9.91 -9.25 -5.86
C HIS A 97 -9.92 -7.97 -6.71
N PHE A 98 -8.99 -7.83 -7.63
CA PHE A 98 -8.91 -6.69 -8.56
C PHE A 98 -9.63 -6.96 -9.89
N ASP A 99 -10.40 -8.02 -10.01
CA ASP A 99 -11.14 -8.39 -11.23
C ASP A 99 -10.21 -8.61 -12.44
N ILE A 100 -9.10 -9.27 -12.21
CA ILE A 100 -8.17 -9.60 -13.28
C ILE A 100 -8.39 -11.05 -13.75
#